data_c3c23f420e500cc1debe60c387bcad55
#
_entry.id   c3c23f420e500cc1debe60c387bcad55
#
_cell.length_a   1.000
_cell.length_b   1.000
_cell.length_c   1.000
_cell.angle_alpha   90.00
_cell.angle_beta   90.00
_cell.angle_gamma   90.00
#
_symmetry.space_group_name_H-M   'P 1'
#
loop_
_entity.id
_entity.type
_entity.pdbx_description
1 polymer ?
#
loop_
_entity_poly.entity_id
_entity_poly.type
_entity_poly.pdbx_seq_one_letter_code
_entity_poly.pdbx_strand_id
1 'polypeptide(L)'
;MRRHDKSNKPRSAHVRHILVGHKPEARDLIEQITNAKNPLRMFKKLAKKYSNCPSGSKKGDLGEFVEGQMAVDFETAVWATDIDQKPSKFVKTQFGYHIIWVHSKTEHQ
;
A
#
# COMPACT_ATOMS: atom_id res chain seq x y z
N MET A 1 -13.16 -26.05 18.86
CA MET A 1 -12.73 -25.54 18.58
C MET A 1 -12.33 -25.35 18.24
N ARG A 2 -12.34 -25.40 18.15
CA ARG A 2 -11.82 -24.90 17.66
C ARG A 2 -11.13 -24.50 17.45
N ARG A 3 -10.99 -24.40 17.25
CA ARG A 3 -10.22 -23.74 16.83
C ARG A 3 -9.60 -23.01 16.98
N HIS A 4 -9.58 -22.84 17.27
CA HIS A 4 -9.16 -21.93 17.24
C HIS A 4 -8.24 -21.33 17.49
N ASP A 5 -7.87 -21.17 17.91
CA ASP A 5 -6.94 -20.49 18.51
C ASP A 5 -5.89 -19.95 17.67
N LYS A 6 -5.24 -20.62 16.86
CA LYS A 6 -4.33 -20.14 15.91
C LYS A 6 -4.95 -19.21 14.95
N SER A 7 -6.16 -19.49 14.59
CA SER A 7 -6.91 -18.68 13.66
C SER A 7 -7.19 -17.28 14.20
N ASN A 8 -6.87 -17.03 15.45
CA ASN A 8 -7.08 -15.71 16.04
C ASN A 8 -5.94 -14.75 15.83
N LYS A 9 -4.83 -15.20 15.23
CA LYS A 9 -3.74 -14.28 14.94
C LYS A 9 -4.11 -13.40 13.79
N PRO A 10 -3.92 -12.10 13.90
CA PRO A 10 -4.25 -11.20 12.79
C PRO A 10 -3.28 -11.36 11.63
N ARG A 11 -3.75 -11.05 10.45
CA ARG A 11 -2.89 -10.99 9.28
C ARG A 11 -2.02 -9.74 9.37
N SER A 12 -0.89 -9.77 8.69
CA SER A 12 -0.01 -8.61 8.63
C SER A 12 0.52 -8.44 7.21
N ALA A 13 1.04 -7.25 6.93
CA ALA A 13 1.62 -6.95 5.61
C ALA A 13 2.66 -5.86 5.74
N HIS A 14 3.68 -5.93 4.88
CA HIS A 14 4.66 -4.86 4.74
C HIS A 14 4.33 -4.11 3.45
N VAL A 15 4.08 -2.81 3.56
CA VAL A 15 3.62 -2.02 2.43
C VAL A 15 4.33 -0.68 2.34
N ARG A 16 4.28 -0.10 1.15
CA ARG A 16 4.61 1.30 0.90
C ARG A 16 3.37 1.97 0.38
N HIS A 17 3.27 3.29 0.54
CA HIS A 17 2.21 4.02 -0.11
C HIS A 17 2.66 5.41 -0.55
N ILE A 18 1.89 5.99 -1.46
CA ILE A 18 2.01 7.38 -1.88
C ILE A 18 0.67 8.02 -1.60
N LEU A 19 0.67 9.13 -0.89
CA LEU A 19 -0.56 9.86 -0.58
C LEU A 19 -0.56 11.18 -1.35
N VAL A 20 -1.61 11.40 -2.15
CA VAL A 20 -1.77 12.66 -2.89
C VAL A 20 -3.19 13.16 -2.71
N GLY A 21 -3.39 14.45 -2.99
CA GLY A 21 -4.66 15.11 -2.70
C GLY A 21 -5.73 14.97 -3.76
N HIS A 22 -5.36 14.60 -4.98
CA HIS A 22 -6.30 14.65 -6.12
C HIS A 22 -6.25 13.38 -6.95
N LYS A 23 -7.44 12.95 -7.40
CA LYS A 23 -7.58 11.74 -8.16
C LYS A 23 -6.76 11.73 -9.47
N PRO A 24 -6.77 12.81 -10.26
CA PRO A 24 -5.97 12.80 -11.51
C PRO A 24 -4.49 12.61 -11.24
N GLU A 25 -3.99 13.18 -10.14
CA GLU A 25 -2.60 13.02 -9.75
C GLU A 25 -2.30 11.56 -9.43
N ALA A 26 -3.18 10.91 -8.68
CA ALA A 26 -3.01 9.50 -8.35
C ALA A 26 -2.99 8.64 -9.61
N ARG A 27 -3.90 8.90 -10.55
CA ARG A 27 -3.95 8.15 -11.80
C ARG A 27 -2.67 8.31 -12.60
N ASP A 28 -2.15 9.53 -12.66
CA ASP A 28 -0.93 9.79 -13.41
C ASP A 28 0.26 9.05 -12.80
N LEU A 29 0.37 9.05 -11.49
CA LEU A 29 1.46 8.33 -10.82
C LEU A 29 1.35 6.84 -11.04
N ILE A 30 0.15 6.27 -10.96
CA ILE A 30 -0.06 4.85 -11.22
C ILE A 30 0.40 4.50 -12.63
N GLU A 31 0.07 5.34 -13.60
CA GLU A 31 0.48 5.10 -14.98
C GLU A 31 1.99 5.10 -15.12
N GLN A 32 2.65 6.08 -14.52
CA GLN A 32 4.11 6.15 -14.57
C GLN A 32 4.76 4.90 -13.96
N ILE A 33 4.23 4.45 -12.82
CA ILE A 33 4.78 3.29 -12.13
C ILE A 33 4.56 2.04 -12.98
N THR A 34 3.34 1.86 -13.48
CA THR A 34 2.97 0.67 -14.23
C THR A 34 3.81 0.53 -15.52
N ASN A 35 4.13 1.65 -16.15
CA ASN A 35 4.85 1.64 -17.43
C ASN A 35 6.37 1.69 -17.26
N ALA A 36 6.87 1.77 -16.04
CA ALA A 36 8.31 1.84 -15.81
C ALA A 36 8.97 0.48 -16.01
N LYS A 37 10.23 0.49 -16.42
CA LYS A 37 11.01 -0.75 -16.53
C LYS A 37 11.14 -1.43 -15.19
N ASN A 38 11.28 -0.64 -14.13
CA ASN A 38 11.36 -1.15 -12.77
C ASN A 38 10.28 -0.43 -11.95
N PRO A 39 9.08 -0.99 -11.87
CA PRO A 39 7.97 -0.33 -11.20
C PRO A 39 8.23 0.03 -9.74
N LEU A 40 8.87 -0.86 -8.98
CA LEU A 40 9.14 -0.57 -7.57
C LEU A 40 10.10 0.61 -7.43
N ARG A 41 11.13 0.66 -8.26
CA ARG A 41 12.08 1.76 -8.21
C ARG A 41 11.39 3.09 -8.53
N MET A 42 10.51 3.07 -9.53
CA MET A 42 9.73 4.26 -9.88
C MET A 42 8.81 4.65 -8.73
N PHE A 43 8.14 3.67 -8.10
CA PHE A 43 7.28 3.91 -6.96
C PHE A 43 8.04 4.63 -5.86
N LYS A 44 9.21 4.12 -5.51
CA LYS A 44 10.04 4.72 -4.45
C LYS A 44 10.41 6.16 -4.78
N LYS A 45 10.79 6.40 -6.03
CA LYS A 45 11.16 7.74 -6.49
C LYS A 45 9.99 8.71 -6.38
N LEU A 46 8.82 8.28 -6.85
CA LEU A 46 7.65 9.14 -6.84
C LEU A 46 7.10 9.35 -5.43
N ALA A 47 7.23 8.35 -4.56
CA ALA A 47 6.83 8.51 -3.16
C ALA A 47 7.65 9.61 -2.50
N LYS A 48 8.95 9.59 -2.71
CA LYS A 48 9.82 10.60 -2.12
C LYS A 48 9.52 11.99 -2.66
N LYS A 49 9.18 12.07 -3.95
CA LYS A 49 8.98 13.36 -4.61
C LYS A 49 7.59 13.95 -4.35
N TYR A 50 6.55 13.14 -4.35
CA TYR A 50 5.18 13.64 -4.38
C TYR A 50 4.31 13.29 -3.19
N SER A 51 4.68 12.28 -2.38
CA SER A 51 3.79 11.87 -1.30
C SER A 51 3.63 12.96 -0.26
N ASN A 52 2.38 13.20 0.14
CA ASN A 52 2.07 14.15 1.22
C ASN A 52 2.20 13.52 2.60
N CYS A 53 2.46 12.21 2.66
CA CYS A 53 2.64 11.53 3.93
C CYS A 53 4.11 11.63 4.37
N PRO A 54 4.36 11.78 5.69
CA PRO A 54 5.74 11.80 6.18
C PRO A 54 6.57 10.59 5.75
N SER A 55 5.92 9.44 5.52
CA SER A 55 6.62 8.25 5.04
C SER A 55 7.28 8.45 3.67
N GLY A 56 6.92 9.52 2.95
CA GLY A 56 7.56 9.83 1.67
C GLY A 56 9.06 9.94 1.80
N SER A 57 9.57 10.48 2.92
CA SER A 57 11.01 10.59 3.15
C SER A 57 11.69 9.22 3.24
N LYS A 58 10.92 8.17 3.48
CA LYS A 58 11.38 6.78 3.49
C LYS A 58 10.90 6.05 2.25
N LYS A 59 10.68 6.79 1.17
CA LYS A 59 10.23 6.25 -0.11
C LYS A 59 8.89 5.53 0.02
N GLY A 60 8.04 6.06 0.90
CA GLY A 60 6.70 5.55 1.12
C GLY A 60 6.59 4.38 2.09
N ASP A 61 7.69 3.92 2.64
CA ASP A 61 7.69 2.72 3.47
C ASP A 61 6.92 2.94 4.77
N LEU A 62 5.84 2.20 4.95
CA LEU A 62 5.04 2.22 6.17
C LEU A 62 5.46 1.12 7.15
N GLY A 63 6.36 0.22 6.71
CA GLY A 63 6.72 -0.93 7.51
C GLY A 63 5.61 -1.95 7.51
N GLU A 64 5.62 -2.78 8.55
CA GLU A 64 4.61 -3.82 8.70
C GLU A 64 3.45 -3.32 9.54
N PHE A 65 2.23 -3.67 9.13
CA PHE A 65 1.06 -3.40 9.96
C PHE A 65 0.23 -4.68 10.10
N VAL A 66 -0.61 -4.72 11.12
CA VAL A 66 -1.53 -5.84 11.31
C VAL A 66 -2.95 -5.39 10.98
N GLU A 67 -3.78 -6.36 10.60
CA GLU A 67 -5.16 -6.01 10.24
C GLU A 67 -5.86 -5.32 11.41
N GLY A 68 -6.68 -4.34 11.07
CA GLY A 68 -7.37 -3.51 12.05
C GLY A 68 -6.66 -2.20 12.38
N GLN A 69 -5.40 -2.04 11.99
CA GLN A 69 -4.65 -0.82 12.28
C GLN A 69 -4.87 0.29 11.26
N MET A 70 -5.20 -0.07 10.02
CA MET A 70 -5.37 0.88 8.94
C MET A 70 -6.85 1.09 8.63
N ALA A 71 -7.16 2.16 7.89
CA ALA A 71 -8.53 2.37 7.42
C ALA A 71 -8.99 1.16 6.61
N VAL A 72 -10.27 0.85 6.71
CA VAL A 72 -10.82 -0.36 6.08
C VAL A 72 -10.54 -0.39 4.57
N ASP A 73 -10.76 0.73 3.90
CA ASP A 73 -10.58 0.77 2.45
C ASP A 73 -9.12 0.56 2.05
N PHE A 74 -8.19 1.11 2.85
CA PHE A 74 -6.77 0.92 2.63
C PHE A 74 -6.42 -0.56 2.78
N GLU A 75 -6.86 -1.15 3.86
CA GLU A 75 -6.54 -2.55 4.14
C GLU A 75 -7.13 -3.49 3.09
N THR A 76 -8.38 -3.25 2.67
CA THR A 76 -9.00 -4.05 1.62
C THR A 76 -8.17 -4.03 0.35
N ALA A 77 -7.64 -2.85 -0.01
CA ALA A 77 -6.80 -2.73 -1.20
C ALA A 77 -5.48 -3.48 -1.03
N VAL A 78 -4.92 -3.50 0.19
CA VAL A 78 -3.68 -4.25 0.43
C VAL A 78 -3.89 -5.73 0.13
N TRP A 79 -4.98 -6.31 0.65
CA TRP A 79 -5.22 -7.74 0.43
C TRP A 79 -5.53 -8.08 -1.02
N ALA A 80 -6.04 -7.12 -1.79
CA ALA A 80 -6.36 -7.32 -3.20
C ALA A 80 -5.17 -7.06 -4.13
N THR A 81 -4.05 -6.55 -3.62
CA THR A 81 -2.90 -6.17 -4.45
C THR A 81 -1.86 -7.29 -4.45
N ASP A 82 -1.35 -7.63 -5.63
CA ASP A 82 -0.33 -8.65 -5.77
C ASP A 82 1.00 -8.21 -5.16
N ILE A 83 1.73 -9.17 -4.60
CA ILE A 83 3.01 -8.88 -3.96
C ILE A 83 4.07 -8.56 -5.01
N ASP A 84 4.73 -7.41 -4.84
CA ASP A 84 5.90 -7.00 -5.64
C ASP A 84 5.72 -7.04 -7.16
N GLN A 85 4.51 -6.80 -7.66
CA GLN A 85 4.28 -6.85 -9.10
C GLN A 85 3.85 -5.52 -9.67
N LYS A 86 2.87 -4.89 -9.07
CA LYS A 86 2.34 -3.62 -9.56
C LYS A 86 1.66 -2.90 -8.42
N PRO A 87 1.46 -1.59 -8.55
CA PRO A 87 0.79 -0.84 -7.50
C PRO A 87 -0.71 -1.16 -7.47
N SER A 88 -1.33 -0.84 -6.35
CA SER A 88 -2.80 -0.91 -6.25
C SER A 88 -3.43 0.13 -7.19
N LYS A 89 -4.72 0.01 -7.39
CA LYS A 89 -5.53 1.13 -7.88
C LYS A 89 -5.52 2.18 -6.78
N PHE A 90 -5.90 3.42 -7.10
CA PHE A 90 -5.96 4.43 -6.04
C PHE A 90 -7.06 4.06 -5.04
N VAL A 91 -6.82 4.41 -3.78
CA VAL A 91 -7.77 4.17 -2.70
C VAL A 91 -8.06 5.51 -2.04
N LYS A 92 -9.32 5.88 -1.98
CA LYS A 92 -9.69 7.14 -1.33
C LYS A 92 -9.95 6.91 0.15
N THR A 93 -9.35 7.74 1.00
CA THR A 93 -9.62 7.79 2.42
C THR A 93 -9.86 9.25 2.81
N GLN A 94 -10.10 9.49 4.10
CA GLN A 94 -10.27 10.86 4.58
C GLN A 94 -9.01 11.71 4.38
N PHE A 95 -7.86 11.08 4.18
CA PHE A 95 -6.60 11.80 4.01
C PHE A 95 -6.30 12.17 2.56
N GLY A 96 -6.96 11.53 1.60
CA GLY A 96 -6.73 11.76 0.18
C GLY A 96 -6.71 10.44 -0.59
N TYR A 97 -5.86 10.37 -1.60
CA TYR A 97 -5.78 9.20 -2.48
C TYR A 97 -4.46 8.50 -2.25
N HIS A 98 -4.53 7.21 -1.95
CA HIS A 98 -3.37 6.36 -1.70
C HIS A 98 -3.10 5.45 -2.87
N ILE A 99 -1.82 5.26 -3.19
CA ILE A 99 -1.36 4.22 -4.10
C ILE A 99 -0.50 3.31 -3.26
N ILE A 100 -0.74 2.00 -3.30
CA ILE A 100 -0.12 1.06 -2.36
C ILE A 100 0.77 0.09 -3.11
N TRP A 101 1.92 -0.20 -2.54
CA TRP A 101 2.80 -1.28 -3.00
C TRP A 101 2.93 -2.29 -1.87
N VAL A 102 2.67 -3.56 -2.18
CA VAL A 102 2.70 -4.63 -1.17
C VAL A 102 3.95 -5.46 -1.35
N HIS A 103 4.80 -5.47 -0.33
CA HIS A 103 6.02 -6.28 -0.34
C HIS A 103 5.78 -7.69 0.15
N SER A 104 4.96 -7.84 1.17
CA SER A 104 4.70 -9.16 1.74
C SER A 104 3.38 -9.16 2.48
N LYS A 105 2.82 -10.33 2.60
CA LYS A 105 1.61 -10.56 3.39
C LYS A 105 1.83 -11.81 4.21
N THR A 106 1.43 -11.76 5.47
CA THR A 106 1.50 -12.91 6.37
C THR A 106 0.09 -13.22 6.82
N GLU A 107 -0.40 -14.40 6.47
CA GLU A 107 -1.71 -14.83 6.90
C GLU A 107 -1.55 -16.02 7.82
N HIS A 108 -2.14 -15.94 8.98
CA HIS A 108 -2.06 -16.99 9.98
C HIS A 108 -3.25 -17.91 9.84
N GLN A 109 -2.98 -19.17 9.97
CA GLN A 109 -4.01 -20.19 9.80
C GLN A 109 -4.53 -20.66 11.15
#